data_ef57ef5f14683409626565df05e1a14c
#
_entry.id   ef57ef5f14683409626565df05e1a14c
#
_cell.length_a   1.000
_cell.length_b   1.000
_cell.length_c   1.000
_cell.angle_alpha   90.00
_cell.angle_beta   90.00
_cell.angle_gamma   90.00
#
_symmetry.space_group_name_H-M   'P 1'
#
loop_
_entity.id
_entity.type
_entity.pdbx_description
1 polymer ?
#
loop_
_entity_poly.entity_id
_entity_poly.type
_entity_poly.pdbx_seq_one_letter_code
_entity_poly.pdbx_strand_id
1 'polypeptide(L)'
;MAQRSTPGSGLYNGMIYPIRNYKVSGCIWYQGESNSGRGHEYDELLTALITNWRELWQDADMPFLLVQLPNFMEKHAQPTESGWAGIREAQLKVAKTVANTAMATTYDVGEWNDIHPLDKKSVAQRLFLGARKLVYGEKVQASGPIYKEMKVEGNKAI
;
A
#
# COMPACT_ATOMS: atom_id res chain seq x y z
N MET A 1 -14.88 -26.54 6.36
CA MET A 1 -14.68 -26.43 4.90
C MET A 1 -13.20 -26.39 4.62
N ALA A 2 -12.65 -27.35 3.88
CA ALA A 2 -11.23 -27.36 3.54
C ALA A 2 -10.94 -26.20 2.60
N GLN A 3 -10.05 -25.30 3.01
CA GLN A 3 -9.53 -24.23 2.18
C GLN A 3 -8.80 -24.87 0.99
N ARG A 4 -9.38 -24.80 -0.21
CA ARG A 4 -8.68 -25.25 -1.42
C ARG A 4 -7.46 -24.35 -1.60
N SER A 5 -6.27 -24.91 -1.37
CA SER A 5 -5.03 -24.25 -1.74
C SER A 5 -5.04 -24.05 -3.25
N THR A 6 -5.26 -22.82 -3.71
CA THR A 6 -4.99 -22.47 -5.10
C THR A 6 -3.50 -22.72 -5.36
N PRO A 7 -3.13 -23.40 -6.46
CA PRO A 7 -1.73 -23.53 -6.86
C PRO A 7 -1.08 -22.15 -6.85
N GLY A 8 0.13 -22.02 -6.29
CA GLY A 8 0.77 -20.72 -6.02
C GLY A 8 0.90 -19.77 -7.21
N SER A 9 0.72 -20.22 -8.45
CA SER A 9 0.72 -19.43 -9.68
C SER A 9 -0.66 -19.31 -10.35
N GLY A 10 -1.71 -19.89 -9.77
CA GLY A 10 -3.03 -19.95 -10.42
C GLY A 10 -3.64 -18.59 -10.73
N LEU A 11 -3.59 -17.66 -9.78
CA LEU A 11 -4.10 -16.30 -9.97
C LEU A 11 -3.25 -15.52 -10.98
N TYR A 12 -1.93 -15.65 -10.90
CA TYR A 12 -1.03 -15.02 -11.88
C TYR A 12 -1.33 -15.51 -13.30
N ASN A 13 -1.33 -16.83 -13.50
CA ASN A 13 -1.53 -17.44 -14.83
C ASN A 13 -2.94 -17.18 -15.40
N GLY A 14 -3.95 -17.18 -14.55
CA GLY A 14 -5.35 -17.04 -14.96
C GLY A 14 -5.84 -15.60 -15.07
N MET A 15 -5.25 -14.64 -14.35
CA MET A 15 -5.77 -13.28 -14.24
C MET A 15 -4.79 -12.21 -14.68
N ILE A 16 -3.50 -12.36 -14.37
CA ILE A 16 -2.52 -11.31 -14.66
C ILE A 16 -1.83 -11.55 -16.00
N TYR A 17 -1.30 -12.75 -16.21
CA TYR A 17 -0.58 -13.09 -17.43
C TYR A 17 -1.36 -12.88 -18.73
N PRO A 18 -2.67 -13.19 -18.82
CA PRO A 18 -3.47 -12.95 -20.04
C PRO A 18 -3.60 -11.48 -20.44
N ILE A 19 -3.54 -10.56 -19.49
CA ILE A 19 -3.71 -9.12 -19.75
C ILE A 19 -2.39 -8.37 -19.95
N ARG A 20 -1.25 -9.04 -19.88
CA ARG A 20 0.08 -8.42 -19.98
C ARG A 20 0.34 -7.63 -21.27
N ASN A 21 -0.38 -7.96 -22.35
CA ASN A 21 -0.26 -7.24 -23.62
C ASN A 21 -1.11 -5.96 -23.67
N TYR A 22 -1.95 -5.73 -22.64
CA TYR A 22 -2.70 -4.50 -22.52
C TYR A 22 -1.79 -3.40 -22.01
N LYS A 23 -1.68 -2.28 -22.74
CA LYS A 23 -0.93 -1.13 -22.29
C LYS A 23 -1.66 -0.45 -21.13
N VAL A 24 -1.00 -0.31 -20.00
CA VAL A 24 -1.51 0.38 -18.81
C VAL A 24 -0.60 1.56 -18.46
N SER A 25 -1.15 2.60 -17.82
CA SER A 25 -0.38 3.77 -17.37
C SER A 25 0.13 3.65 -15.94
N GLY A 26 -0.15 2.56 -15.27
CA GLY A 26 0.24 2.29 -13.89
C GLY A 26 -0.70 1.31 -13.21
N CYS A 27 -0.41 1.02 -11.95
CA CYS A 27 -1.19 0.11 -11.12
C CYS A 27 -1.68 0.82 -9.85
N ILE A 28 -2.92 0.59 -9.47
CA ILE A 28 -3.47 0.93 -8.15
C ILE A 28 -3.51 -0.36 -7.34
N TRP A 29 -2.83 -0.39 -6.19
CA TRP A 29 -2.71 -1.56 -5.34
C TRP A 29 -3.33 -1.33 -3.97
N TYR A 30 -4.42 -2.05 -3.68
CA TYR A 30 -5.12 -2.01 -2.39
C TYR A 30 -5.26 -3.43 -1.85
N GLN A 31 -4.34 -3.83 -0.97
CA GLN A 31 -4.27 -5.18 -0.40
C GLN A 31 -3.35 -5.16 0.83
N GLY A 32 -3.44 -6.15 1.70
CA GLY A 32 -2.53 -6.37 2.83
C GLY A 32 -3.19 -7.06 4.01
N GLU A 33 -4.50 -7.10 4.06
CA GLU A 33 -5.33 -7.56 5.18
C GLU A 33 -4.98 -9.00 5.60
N SER A 34 -4.91 -9.91 4.64
CA SER A 34 -4.58 -11.32 4.88
C SER A 34 -3.10 -11.54 5.26
N ASN A 35 -2.26 -10.54 5.12
CA ASN A 35 -0.85 -10.58 5.50
C ASN A 35 -0.58 -10.05 6.90
N SER A 36 -1.59 -9.59 7.65
CA SER A 36 -1.42 -8.93 8.96
C SER A 36 -0.70 -9.78 10.00
N GLY A 37 -0.78 -11.13 9.92
CA GLY A 37 0.01 -12.02 10.77
C GLY A 37 1.48 -12.18 10.35
N ARG A 38 1.90 -11.62 9.20
CA ARG A 38 3.24 -11.74 8.61
C ARG A 38 3.73 -10.41 8.04
N GLY A 39 3.49 -9.32 8.76
CA GLY A 39 3.84 -7.97 8.33
C GLY A 39 5.34 -7.77 8.04
N HIS A 40 6.20 -8.55 8.70
CA HIS A 40 7.65 -8.51 8.52
C HIS A 40 8.15 -8.98 7.13
N GLU A 41 7.32 -9.72 6.38
CA GLU A 41 7.65 -10.18 5.02
C GLU A 41 7.02 -9.27 3.95
N TYR A 42 6.08 -8.40 4.33
CA TYR A 42 5.19 -7.75 3.38
C TYR A 42 5.90 -6.72 2.50
N ASP A 43 6.88 -6.02 2.99
CA ASP A 43 7.67 -5.06 2.19
C ASP A 43 8.49 -5.77 1.09
N GLU A 44 9.06 -6.92 1.38
CA GLU A 44 9.77 -7.74 0.39
C GLU A 44 8.80 -8.30 -0.65
N LEU A 45 7.65 -8.84 -0.21
CA LEU A 45 6.64 -9.40 -1.11
C LEU A 45 6.04 -8.33 -2.03
N LEU A 46 5.72 -7.15 -1.50
CA LEU A 46 5.18 -6.06 -2.29
C LEU A 46 6.22 -5.49 -3.26
N THR A 47 7.47 -5.37 -2.85
CA THR A 47 8.57 -4.97 -3.73
C THR A 47 8.77 -5.97 -4.86
N ALA A 48 8.76 -7.27 -4.55
CA ALA A 48 8.86 -8.33 -5.54
C ALA A 48 7.69 -8.31 -6.54
N LEU A 49 6.46 -8.07 -6.07
CA LEU A 49 5.30 -7.92 -6.94
C LEU A 49 5.45 -6.74 -7.90
N ILE A 50 5.85 -5.57 -7.40
CA ILE A 50 6.06 -4.36 -8.21
C ILE A 50 7.11 -4.63 -9.28
N THR A 51 8.24 -5.21 -8.90
CA THR A 51 9.34 -5.54 -9.82
C THR A 51 8.87 -6.52 -10.90
N ASN A 52 8.23 -7.61 -10.49
CA ASN A 52 7.73 -8.64 -11.41
C ASN A 52 6.71 -8.08 -12.41
N TRP A 53 5.80 -7.22 -11.97
CA TRP A 53 4.82 -6.62 -12.88
C TRP A 53 5.47 -5.62 -13.84
N ARG A 54 6.44 -4.83 -13.40
CA ARG A 54 7.24 -3.96 -14.29
C ARG A 54 7.97 -4.76 -15.37
N GLU A 55 8.56 -5.88 -15.01
CA GLU A 55 9.16 -6.80 -15.96
C GLU A 55 8.14 -7.38 -16.94
N LEU A 56 6.97 -7.83 -16.42
CA LEU A 56 5.91 -8.41 -17.23
C LEU A 56 5.35 -7.45 -18.26
N TRP A 57 5.16 -6.17 -17.92
CA TRP A 57 4.70 -5.12 -18.81
C TRP A 57 5.82 -4.45 -19.60
N GLN A 58 7.09 -4.85 -19.39
CA GLN A 58 8.28 -4.27 -20.01
C GLN A 58 8.35 -2.74 -19.81
N ASP A 59 7.93 -2.27 -18.64
CA ASP A 59 7.95 -0.88 -18.20
C ASP A 59 8.56 -0.78 -16.80
N ALA A 60 9.88 -0.57 -16.75
CA ALA A 60 10.63 -0.47 -15.50
C ALA A 60 10.18 0.69 -14.61
N ASP A 61 9.60 1.71 -15.21
CA ASP A 61 9.13 2.93 -14.54
C ASP A 61 7.63 2.94 -14.28
N MET A 62 6.91 1.87 -14.60
CA MET A 62 5.45 1.79 -14.39
C MET A 62 5.07 2.25 -12.98
N PRO A 63 4.23 3.29 -12.85
CA PRO A 63 3.84 3.81 -11.54
C PRO A 63 2.99 2.83 -10.73
N PHE A 64 3.25 2.75 -9.43
CA PHE A 64 2.41 2.04 -8.47
C PHE A 64 1.84 3.02 -7.44
N LEU A 65 0.53 3.05 -7.34
CA LEU A 65 -0.22 3.85 -6.38
C LEU A 65 -0.77 2.91 -5.29
N LEU A 66 -0.14 2.94 -4.14
CA LEU A 66 -0.46 2.06 -3.02
C LEU A 66 -1.57 2.69 -2.16
N VAL A 67 -2.48 1.87 -1.67
CA VAL A 67 -3.41 2.25 -0.61
C VAL A 67 -2.91 1.67 0.71
N GLN A 68 -2.57 2.51 1.67
CA GLN A 68 -2.24 2.06 3.02
C GLN A 68 -3.49 1.49 3.68
N LEU A 69 -3.37 0.40 4.44
CA LEU A 69 -4.52 -0.16 5.15
C LEU A 69 -5.14 0.87 6.10
N PRO A 70 -6.48 1.01 6.08
CA PRO A 70 -7.20 1.93 6.96
C PRO A 70 -7.18 1.47 8.41
N ASN A 71 -7.77 2.25 9.31
CA ASN A 71 -8.05 1.76 10.65
C ASN A 71 -9.09 0.62 10.60
N PHE A 72 -8.89 -0.37 11.44
CA PHE A 72 -9.77 -1.53 11.60
C PHE A 72 -9.54 -2.14 12.98
N MET A 73 -10.54 -2.82 13.55
CA MET A 73 -10.61 -3.37 14.91
C MET A 73 -10.74 -2.32 16.01
N GLU A 74 -11.12 -2.75 17.18
CA GLU A 74 -11.33 -1.89 18.34
C GLU A 74 -10.05 -1.18 18.79
N LYS A 75 -10.22 0.02 19.34
CA LYS A 75 -9.13 0.78 19.95
C LYS A 75 -8.76 0.17 21.29
N HIS A 76 -7.48 -0.04 21.50
CA HIS A 76 -6.95 -0.41 22.81
C HIS A 76 -6.64 0.85 23.65
N ALA A 77 -6.93 0.77 24.97
CA ALA A 77 -6.62 1.87 25.89
C ALA A 77 -5.12 2.06 26.13
N GLN A 78 -4.33 1.03 25.87
CA GLN A 78 -2.88 1.04 26.00
C GLN A 78 -2.22 0.64 24.68
N PRO A 79 -0.98 1.09 24.41
CA PRO A 79 -0.21 0.60 23.27
C PRO A 79 -0.13 -0.92 23.26
N THR A 80 -0.35 -1.53 22.12
CA THR A 80 -0.30 -2.98 21.94
C THR A 80 0.30 -3.33 20.59
N GLU A 81 0.85 -4.54 20.49
CA GLU A 81 1.32 -5.07 19.23
C GLU A 81 0.15 -5.26 18.25
N SER A 82 0.39 -4.89 17.00
CA SER A 82 -0.61 -4.97 15.96
C SER A 82 0.00 -5.37 14.61
N GLY A 83 -0.38 -6.54 14.13
CA GLY A 83 -0.01 -6.98 12.77
C GLY A 83 -0.50 -6.02 11.69
N TRP A 84 -1.62 -5.34 11.93
CA TRP A 84 -2.17 -4.31 11.05
C TRP A 84 -1.26 -3.10 10.93
N ALA A 85 -0.67 -2.66 12.05
CA ALA A 85 0.34 -1.61 12.07
C ALA A 85 1.60 -2.03 11.30
N GLY A 86 2.02 -3.30 11.44
CA GLY A 86 3.15 -3.87 10.71
C GLY A 86 2.97 -3.80 9.18
N ILE A 87 1.77 -4.12 8.67
CA ILE A 87 1.49 -3.96 7.24
C ILE A 87 1.56 -2.50 6.81
N ARG A 88 0.99 -1.57 7.58
CA ARG A 88 1.03 -0.14 7.26
C ARG A 88 2.46 0.40 7.22
N GLU A 89 3.31 -0.04 8.13
CA GLU A 89 4.72 0.31 8.14
C GLU A 89 5.46 -0.24 6.91
N ALA A 90 5.21 -1.50 6.56
CA ALA A 90 5.77 -2.12 5.37
C ALA A 90 5.33 -1.40 4.07
N GLN A 91 4.04 -1.01 3.96
CA GLN A 91 3.54 -0.22 2.84
C GLN A 91 4.22 1.15 2.74
N LEU A 92 4.42 1.84 3.87
CA LEU A 92 5.15 3.11 3.91
C LEU A 92 6.62 2.93 3.51
N LYS A 93 7.27 1.87 3.97
CA LYS A 93 8.65 1.54 3.61
C LYS A 93 8.79 1.36 2.09
N VAL A 94 7.91 0.58 1.47
CA VAL A 94 7.90 0.39 0.02
C VAL A 94 7.68 1.71 -0.72
N ALA A 95 6.71 2.52 -0.29
CA ALA A 95 6.45 3.83 -0.90
C ALA A 95 7.63 4.81 -0.78
N LYS A 96 8.52 4.62 0.21
CA LYS A 96 9.73 5.45 0.41
C LYS A 96 10.96 4.94 -0.34
N THR A 97 11.05 3.63 -0.56
CA THR A 97 12.28 2.98 -1.08
C THR A 97 12.18 2.53 -2.53
N VAL A 98 10.98 2.25 -3.02
CA VAL A 98 10.76 1.82 -4.39
C VAL A 98 10.43 3.03 -5.26
N ALA A 99 11.24 3.28 -6.29
CA ALA A 99 11.00 4.40 -7.21
C ALA A 99 9.63 4.30 -7.90
N ASN A 100 9.09 5.45 -8.32
CA ASN A 100 7.80 5.54 -9.00
C ASN A 100 6.64 4.88 -8.25
N THR A 101 6.66 4.98 -6.92
CA THR A 101 5.54 4.62 -6.05
C THR A 101 5.02 5.85 -5.29
N ALA A 102 3.71 5.90 -5.07
CA ALA A 102 3.08 6.84 -4.15
C ALA A 102 2.07 6.10 -3.28
N MET A 103 1.78 6.62 -2.10
CA MET A 103 0.86 5.99 -1.17
C MET A 103 -0.24 6.95 -0.75
N ALA A 104 -1.48 6.49 -0.89
CA ALA A 104 -2.64 7.11 -0.29
C ALA A 104 -2.80 6.61 1.14
N THR A 105 -2.60 7.47 2.13
CA THR A 105 -2.89 7.18 3.53
C THR A 105 -4.40 7.16 3.73
N THR A 106 -4.92 6.14 4.43
CA THR A 106 -6.37 5.96 4.64
C THR A 106 -6.72 5.73 6.11
N TYR A 107 -5.86 6.18 6.99
CA TYR A 107 -5.91 5.98 8.43
C TYR A 107 -7.20 6.53 9.09
N ASP A 108 -7.75 7.57 8.49
CA ASP A 108 -8.89 8.34 8.97
C ASP A 108 -10.22 8.02 8.25
N VAL A 109 -10.20 7.08 7.29
CA VAL A 109 -11.38 6.78 6.46
C VAL A 109 -11.85 5.32 6.59
N GLY A 110 -11.27 4.57 7.53
CA GLY A 110 -11.71 3.22 7.85
C GLY A 110 -12.75 3.21 8.98
N GLU A 111 -13.27 2.02 9.23
CA GLU A 111 -14.25 1.74 10.28
C GLU A 111 -13.73 0.61 11.16
N TRP A 112 -13.88 0.75 12.48
CA TRP A 112 -13.35 -0.22 13.41
C TRP A 112 -13.98 -1.61 13.27
N ASN A 113 -15.23 -1.68 12.83
CA ASN A 113 -16.05 -2.89 12.71
C ASN A 113 -16.27 -3.36 11.26
N ASP A 114 -15.71 -2.66 10.27
CA ASP A 114 -15.78 -3.08 8.87
C ASP A 114 -14.38 -3.05 8.23
N ILE A 115 -13.93 -4.22 7.76
CA ILE A 115 -12.67 -4.36 7.03
C ILE A 115 -12.71 -3.72 5.63
N HIS A 116 -13.92 -3.44 5.12
CA HIS A 116 -14.16 -2.84 3.81
C HIS A 116 -14.70 -1.41 3.95
N PRO A 117 -13.83 -0.41 4.21
CA PRO A 117 -14.28 0.96 4.47
C PRO A 117 -15.15 1.51 3.35
N LEU A 118 -16.21 2.21 3.71
CA LEU A 118 -17.22 2.72 2.76
C LEU A 118 -16.73 3.97 2.02
N ASP A 119 -15.87 4.79 2.64
CA ASP A 119 -15.38 6.04 2.02
C ASP A 119 -14.32 5.80 0.93
N LYS A 120 -14.76 5.21 -0.18
CA LYS A 120 -13.90 5.00 -1.36
C LYS A 120 -13.60 6.32 -2.10
N LYS A 121 -14.42 7.35 -1.89
CA LYS A 121 -14.20 8.67 -2.52
C LYS A 121 -12.93 9.32 -2.01
N SER A 122 -12.72 9.39 -0.71
CA SER A 122 -11.48 9.93 -0.13
C SER A 122 -10.25 9.13 -0.54
N VAL A 123 -10.35 7.79 -0.58
CA VAL A 123 -9.28 6.93 -1.09
C VAL A 123 -8.93 7.30 -2.54
N ALA A 124 -9.93 7.40 -3.41
CA ALA A 124 -9.74 7.74 -4.82
C ALA A 124 -9.13 9.13 -5.01
N GLN A 125 -9.57 10.12 -4.24
CA GLN A 125 -9.02 11.48 -4.28
C GLN A 125 -7.53 11.51 -3.89
N ARG A 126 -7.12 10.75 -2.87
CA ARG A 126 -5.71 10.66 -2.45
C ARG A 126 -4.85 9.90 -3.47
N LEU A 127 -5.36 8.84 -4.04
CA LEU A 127 -4.71 8.13 -5.15
C LEU A 127 -4.55 9.06 -6.36
N PHE A 128 -5.57 9.87 -6.68
CA PHE A 128 -5.51 10.83 -7.78
C PHE A 128 -4.40 11.87 -7.59
N LEU A 129 -4.15 12.36 -6.37
CA LEU A 129 -3.00 13.24 -6.11
C LEU A 129 -1.67 12.53 -6.40
N GLY A 130 -1.55 11.25 -6.05
CA GLY A 130 -0.40 10.43 -6.42
C GLY A 130 -0.24 10.28 -7.94
N ALA A 131 -1.33 10.02 -8.66
CA ALA A 131 -1.34 9.94 -10.12
C ALA A 131 -0.94 11.27 -10.76
N ARG A 132 -1.48 12.40 -10.31
CA ARG A 132 -1.10 13.73 -10.80
C ARG A 132 0.41 13.96 -10.69
N LYS A 133 1.00 13.56 -9.58
CA LYS A 133 2.43 13.72 -9.36
C LYS A 133 3.27 12.76 -10.22
N LEU A 134 2.96 11.46 -10.22
CA LEU A 134 3.82 10.44 -10.83
C LEU A 134 3.52 10.19 -12.30
N VAL A 135 2.24 10.19 -12.70
CA VAL A 135 1.83 9.88 -14.07
C VAL A 135 1.77 11.13 -14.92
N TYR A 136 1.23 12.21 -14.38
CA TYR A 136 1.04 13.48 -15.12
C TYR A 136 2.15 14.50 -14.90
N GLY A 137 3.11 14.23 -14.01
CA GLY A 137 4.27 15.10 -13.77
C GLY A 137 3.92 16.45 -13.13
N GLU A 138 2.74 16.57 -12.50
CA GLU A 138 2.29 17.81 -11.91
C GLU A 138 2.99 18.10 -10.56
N LYS A 139 3.24 19.37 -10.29
CA LYS A 139 3.79 19.85 -9.02
C LYS A 139 2.69 19.96 -7.97
N VAL A 140 2.25 18.82 -7.42
CA VAL A 140 1.19 18.76 -6.39
C VAL A 140 1.71 18.12 -5.11
N GLN A 141 1.13 18.51 -3.97
CA GLN A 141 1.32 17.86 -2.68
C GLN A 141 0.52 16.55 -2.68
N ALA A 142 1.19 15.42 -2.84
CA ALA A 142 0.54 14.11 -2.95
C ALA A 142 0.45 13.33 -1.62
N SER A 143 1.08 13.81 -0.56
CA SER A 143 1.03 13.21 0.78
C SER A 143 1.03 14.26 1.87
N GLY A 144 0.54 13.91 3.05
CA GLY A 144 0.78 14.67 4.26
C GLY A 144 2.23 14.61 4.73
N PRO A 145 2.56 15.22 5.88
CA PRO A 145 3.90 15.15 6.46
C PRO A 145 4.27 13.70 6.82
N ILE A 146 5.51 13.33 6.54
CA ILE A 146 6.06 12.02 6.87
C ILE A 146 7.10 12.22 7.97
N TYR A 147 6.98 11.44 9.05
CA TYR A 147 7.95 11.44 10.13
C TYR A 147 9.37 11.18 9.61
N LYS A 148 10.30 12.00 10.01
CA LYS A 148 11.71 11.89 9.66
C LYS A 148 12.55 11.46 10.84
N GLU A 149 12.56 12.26 11.89
CA GLU A 149 13.35 12.01 13.09
C GLU A 149 12.77 12.78 14.29
N MET A 150 13.11 12.36 15.47
CA MET A 150 12.82 13.06 16.71
C MET A 150 14.10 13.12 17.55
N LYS A 151 14.39 14.29 18.12
CA LYS A 151 15.43 14.46 19.11
C LYS A 151 14.82 14.75 20.46
N VAL A 152 15.40 14.18 21.50
CA VAL A 152 14.98 14.45 22.87
C VAL A 152 16.03 15.35 23.52
N GLU A 153 15.62 16.54 23.94
CA GLU A 153 16.46 17.50 24.68
C GLU A 153 15.81 17.81 26.02
N GLY A 154 16.33 17.18 27.07
CA GLY A 154 15.76 17.24 28.41
C GLY A 154 14.35 16.61 28.44
N ASN A 155 13.33 17.43 28.72
CA ASN A 155 11.92 17.02 28.74
C ASN A 155 11.14 17.40 27.46
N LYS A 156 11.84 17.79 26.39
CA LYS A 156 11.22 18.20 25.12
C LYS A 156 11.55 17.20 24.02
N ALA A 157 10.56 16.91 23.20
CA ALA A 157 10.71 16.24 21.90
C ALA A 157 10.75 17.33 20.81
N ILE A 158 11.79 17.31 19.96
CA ILE A 158 12.04 18.25 18.87
C ILE A 158 12.07 17.49 17.56
#